data_395eae0c55a368361702d6ca395046d7
#
_entry.id   395eae0c55a368361702d6ca395046d7
#
_cell.length_a   1.000
_cell.length_b   1.000
_cell.length_c   1.000
_cell.angle_alpha   90.00
_cell.angle_beta   90.00
_cell.angle_gamma   90.00
#
_symmetry.space_group_name_H-M   'P 1'
#
loop_
_entity.id
_entity.type
_entity.pdbx_description
1 polymer ?
#
loop_
_entity_poly.entity_id
_entity_poly.type
_entity_poly.pdbx_seq_one_letter_code
_entity_poly.pdbx_strand_id
1 'polypeptide(L)'
;MKTKKGLFSILLAFVLIGLSSCFNSNSSNEQQLVDNHTSANSLDWHGVYKGLTPCADCEGIEVKITLKRDSTFGRCLKYLGKEDDIFYDEGNFEWDSTGSIITLLEEGNNQMYKVGENVLFHLDQEGNQITGELAAMYLIHKNKVDYNLEDKKWILAELNGTSITNSNEERTAFILFNMETGMFSGSNSCNRFFGEYEILEGNKLKLGPAGATLRACPDAKNEQAFMEMLCRVDNYSVAEGLLSLTKANMVPLARFELFVEE
;
A
#
# COMPACT_ATOMS: atom_id res chain seq x y z
N MET A 1 -97.07 3.03 18.21
CA MET A 1 -97.36 4.25 18.99
C MET A 1 -96.40 5.34 18.50
N LYS A 2 -96.93 6.29 17.74
CA LYS A 2 -96.86 7.75 17.97
C LYS A 2 -95.39 8.25 18.21
N THR A 3 -94.80 9.24 17.54
CA THR A 3 -95.23 10.43 16.81
C THR A 3 -94.00 11.09 16.20
N LYS A 4 -94.00 11.50 14.96
CA LYS A 4 -94.10 12.84 14.35
C LYS A 4 -93.01 13.88 14.64
N LYS A 5 -92.58 14.48 13.53
CA LYS A 5 -92.23 15.89 13.23
C LYS A 5 -90.74 16.24 13.55
N GLY A 6 -90.05 17.03 12.77
CA GLY A 6 -90.44 17.92 11.69
C GLY A 6 -89.26 18.55 10.96
N LEU A 7 -89.57 18.93 9.86
CA LEU A 7 -89.00 19.79 8.83
C LEU A 7 -88.28 21.04 9.39
N PHE A 8 -87.07 21.33 8.92
CA PHE A 8 -86.65 22.67 8.51
C PHE A 8 -85.59 22.70 7.47
N SER A 9 -85.96 23.23 6.35
CA SER A 9 -85.12 23.49 5.16
C SER A 9 -84.36 24.79 5.37
N ILE A 10 -83.05 24.79 5.21
CA ILE A 10 -82.31 26.02 4.92
C ILE A 10 -81.37 25.75 3.75
N LEU A 11 -81.74 26.32 2.62
CA LEU A 11 -80.85 26.46 1.43
C LEU A 11 -79.72 27.42 1.79
N LEU A 12 -78.47 26.99 1.63
CA LEU A 12 -77.36 27.91 1.59
C LEU A 12 -76.51 27.54 0.35
N ALA A 13 -76.63 28.40 -0.66
CA ALA A 13 -75.84 28.32 -1.88
C ALA A 13 -74.40 28.69 -1.57
N PHE A 14 -73.46 27.76 -1.72
CA PHE A 14 -72.04 28.07 -1.76
C PHE A 14 -71.56 28.05 -3.21
N VAL A 15 -71.09 29.21 -3.65
CA VAL A 15 -70.40 29.47 -4.91
C VAL A 15 -69.06 28.72 -4.85
N LEU A 16 -68.90 27.72 -5.72
CA LEU A 16 -67.62 27.05 -5.96
C LEU A 16 -66.78 27.90 -6.92
N ILE A 17 -65.83 28.63 -6.35
CA ILE A 17 -64.74 29.25 -7.13
C ILE A 17 -63.74 28.15 -7.44
N GLY A 18 -63.70 27.71 -8.66
CA GLY A 18 -62.68 26.76 -9.14
C GLY A 18 -61.31 27.41 -9.16
N LEU A 19 -60.42 27.00 -8.29
CA LEU A 19 -59.00 27.23 -8.40
C LEU A 19 -58.41 26.07 -9.20
N SER A 20 -58.21 26.30 -10.49
CA SER A 20 -57.37 25.45 -11.31
C SER A 20 -55.90 25.62 -10.90
N SER A 21 -55.40 24.80 -9.98
CA SER A 21 -53.97 24.70 -9.76
C SER A 21 -53.38 23.83 -10.87
N CYS A 22 -52.70 24.48 -11.79
CA CYS A 22 -51.79 23.79 -12.71
C CYS A 22 -50.73 23.08 -11.85
N PHE A 23 -50.82 21.77 -11.73
CA PHE A 23 -49.70 20.93 -11.30
C PHE A 23 -48.68 20.94 -12.44
N ASN A 24 -47.69 21.83 -12.31
CA ASN A 24 -46.51 21.78 -13.13
C ASN A 24 -45.65 20.64 -12.57
N SER A 25 -45.74 19.45 -13.16
CA SER A 25 -44.81 18.36 -12.92
C SER A 25 -43.47 18.75 -13.53
N ASN A 26 -42.66 19.51 -12.76
CA ASN A 26 -41.27 19.53 -13.02
C ASN A 26 -40.74 18.11 -12.78
N SER A 27 -40.50 17.38 -13.85
CA SER A 27 -39.53 16.27 -13.85
C SER A 27 -38.19 16.88 -13.45
N SER A 28 -37.88 16.92 -12.19
CA SER A 28 -36.50 17.01 -11.72
C SER A 28 -35.83 15.75 -12.30
N ASN A 29 -35.07 15.93 -13.38
CA ASN A 29 -33.97 15.02 -13.69
C ASN A 29 -33.07 15.05 -12.46
N GLU A 30 -33.29 14.16 -11.51
CA GLU A 30 -32.25 13.72 -10.62
C GLU A 30 -31.19 13.09 -11.53
N GLN A 31 -30.23 13.91 -11.95
CA GLN A 31 -28.93 13.38 -12.34
C GLN A 31 -28.43 12.63 -11.13
N GLN A 32 -28.63 11.31 -11.09
CA GLN A 32 -27.84 10.44 -10.24
C GLN A 32 -26.40 10.81 -10.56
N LEU A 33 -25.75 11.49 -9.63
CA LEU A 33 -24.31 11.61 -9.60
C LEU A 33 -23.82 10.16 -9.55
N VAL A 34 -23.42 9.64 -10.70
CA VAL A 34 -22.74 8.36 -10.76
C VAL A 34 -21.47 8.57 -9.95
N ASP A 35 -21.44 7.99 -8.77
CA ASP A 35 -20.25 7.99 -7.95
C ASP A 35 -19.18 7.17 -8.70
N ASN A 36 -18.28 7.88 -9.38
CA ASN A 36 -17.20 7.28 -10.15
C ASN A 36 -15.99 6.91 -9.27
N HIS A 37 -16.15 6.91 -7.92
CA HIS A 37 -15.09 6.49 -7.03
C HIS A 37 -14.95 4.97 -7.07
N THR A 38 -13.84 4.50 -7.64
CA THR A 38 -13.48 3.09 -7.70
C THR A 38 -12.17 2.86 -6.94
N SER A 39 -11.84 1.64 -6.59
CA SER A 39 -10.54 1.35 -5.97
C SER A 39 -9.37 1.77 -6.86
N ALA A 40 -9.53 1.63 -8.18
CA ALA A 40 -8.51 1.99 -9.16
C ALA A 40 -8.16 3.48 -9.19
N ASN A 41 -9.13 4.37 -8.96
CA ASN A 41 -8.93 5.83 -9.07
C ASN A 41 -8.91 6.57 -7.74
N SER A 42 -9.34 5.93 -6.64
CA SER A 42 -9.52 6.61 -5.35
C SER A 42 -8.60 6.08 -4.26
N LEU A 43 -8.04 4.88 -4.43
CA LEU A 43 -7.15 4.27 -3.44
C LEU A 43 -5.68 4.35 -3.88
N ASP A 44 -4.78 4.41 -2.90
CA ASP A 44 -3.35 4.21 -3.09
C ASP A 44 -3.06 2.70 -3.12
N TRP A 45 -3.42 2.05 -4.23
CA TRP A 45 -3.38 0.59 -4.38
C TRP A 45 -2.02 0.02 -4.78
N HIS A 46 -1.12 0.81 -5.35
CA HIS A 46 0.21 0.34 -5.73
C HIS A 46 1.10 0.13 -4.50
N GLY A 47 2.06 -0.78 -4.60
CA GLY A 47 3.00 -1.08 -3.51
C GLY A 47 3.05 -2.56 -3.17
N VAL A 48 3.63 -2.89 -2.03
CA VAL A 48 3.87 -4.26 -1.58
C VAL A 48 2.81 -4.70 -0.59
N TYR A 49 2.23 -5.87 -0.85
CA TYR A 49 1.25 -6.52 0.01
C TYR A 49 1.84 -7.85 0.51
N LYS A 50 1.61 -8.18 1.78
CA LYS A 50 2.05 -9.42 2.42
C LYS A 50 0.92 -10.07 3.21
N GLY A 51 0.88 -11.39 3.20
CA GLY A 51 -0.08 -12.17 3.96
C GLY A 51 0.38 -13.61 4.13
N LEU A 52 -0.36 -14.34 4.96
CA LEU A 52 -0.18 -15.77 5.16
C LEU A 52 -1.49 -16.45 4.81
N THR A 53 -1.51 -17.20 3.71
CA THR A 53 -2.70 -17.93 3.27
C THR A 53 -2.66 -19.40 3.71
N PRO A 54 -3.84 -20.06 3.84
CA PRO A 54 -3.90 -21.46 4.18
C PRO A 54 -3.22 -22.35 3.14
N CYS A 55 -2.68 -23.45 3.60
CA CYS A 55 -2.08 -24.50 2.78
C CYS A 55 -2.71 -25.85 3.16
N ALA A 56 -2.96 -26.71 2.17
CA ALA A 56 -3.58 -28.00 2.41
C ALA A 56 -2.60 -29.05 3.00
N ASP A 57 -1.31 -28.92 2.70
CA ASP A 57 -0.27 -29.89 3.01
C ASP A 57 1.03 -29.27 3.52
N CYS A 58 0.96 -28.00 3.99
CA CYS A 58 2.07 -27.28 4.61
C CYS A 58 1.56 -26.37 5.75
N GLU A 59 2.47 -25.69 6.45
CA GLU A 59 2.13 -24.83 7.59
C GLU A 59 1.42 -23.53 7.15
N GLY A 60 1.51 -23.15 5.89
CA GLY A 60 0.92 -21.98 5.29
C GLY A 60 1.74 -21.50 4.08
N ILE A 61 1.20 -20.54 3.34
CA ILE A 61 1.87 -19.92 2.21
C ILE A 61 2.08 -18.44 2.53
N GLU A 62 3.34 -18.01 2.70
CA GLU A 62 3.66 -16.59 2.74
C GLU A 62 3.50 -16.04 1.31
N VAL A 63 2.59 -15.08 1.18
CA VAL A 63 2.30 -14.40 -0.08
C VAL A 63 2.86 -13.00 -0.03
N LYS A 64 3.68 -12.63 -1.01
CA LYS A 64 4.11 -11.26 -1.26
C LYS A 64 3.70 -10.86 -2.67
N ILE A 65 2.90 -9.80 -2.80
CA ILE A 65 2.46 -9.26 -4.09
C ILE A 65 2.93 -7.82 -4.18
N THR A 66 3.62 -7.47 -5.26
CA THR A 66 3.99 -6.10 -5.59
C THR A 66 3.13 -5.65 -6.77
N LEU A 67 2.29 -4.64 -6.57
CA LEU A 67 1.50 -4.01 -7.63
C LEU A 67 2.16 -2.70 -8.04
N LYS A 68 2.43 -2.52 -9.34
CA LYS A 68 3.06 -1.33 -9.87
C LYS A 68 2.06 -0.47 -10.65
N ARG A 69 2.35 0.83 -10.75
CA ARG A 69 1.48 1.81 -11.44
C ARG A 69 1.33 1.56 -12.94
N ASP A 70 2.27 0.86 -13.55
CA ASP A 70 2.24 0.46 -14.96
C ASP A 70 1.39 -0.77 -15.25
N SER A 71 0.58 -1.21 -14.27
CA SER A 71 -0.27 -2.40 -14.32
C SER A 71 0.52 -3.72 -14.43
N THR A 72 1.78 -3.72 -13.98
CA THR A 72 2.55 -4.95 -13.80
C THR A 72 2.53 -5.40 -12.34
N PHE A 73 2.69 -6.70 -12.12
CA PHE A 73 2.84 -7.27 -10.78
C PHE A 73 4.07 -8.17 -10.70
N GLY A 74 4.55 -8.34 -9.46
CA GLY A 74 5.46 -9.42 -9.09
C GLY A 74 4.87 -10.16 -7.90
N ARG A 75 4.93 -11.50 -7.90
CA ARG A 75 4.44 -12.30 -6.79
C ARG A 75 5.50 -13.31 -6.36
N CYS A 76 5.63 -13.46 -5.05
CA CYS A 76 6.45 -14.51 -4.41
C CYS A 76 5.55 -15.31 -3.48
N LEU A 77 5.54 -16.62 -3.64
CA LEU A 77 4.86 -17.59 -2.79
C LEU A 77 5.91 -18.46 -2.12
N LYS A 78 5.95 -18.47 -0.79
CA LYS A 78 6.84 -19.31 -0.01
C LYS A 78 6.04 -20.29 0.84
N TYR A 79 6.20 -21.56 0.58
CA TYR A 79 5.51 -22.63 1.28
C TYR A 79 6.26 -22.98 2.58
N LEU A 80 5.63 -22.70 3.73
CA LEU A 80 6.24 -22.91 5.04
C LEU A 80 6.28 -24.40 5.40
N GLY A 81 7.37 -24.85 6.03
CA GLY A 81 7.57 -26.23 6.39
C GLY A 81 8.02 -27.13 5.23
N LYS A 82 8.23 -26.55 4.04
CA LYS A 82 8.83 -27.23 2.89
C LYS A 82 10.15 -26.56 2.52
N GLU A 83 11.20 -27.34 2.37
CA GLU A 83 12.51 -26.82 1.96
C GLU A 83 12.44 -26.40 0.47
N ASP A 84 12.96 -25.19 0.18
CA ASP A 84 13.16 -24.65 -1.19
C ASP A 84 11.90 -24.43 -2.05
N ASP A 85 10.69 -24.52 -1.47
CA ASP A 85 9.44 -24.27 -2.20
C ASP A 85 9.11 -22.76 -2.25
N ILE A 86 9.90 -22.01 -3.01
CA ILE A 86 9.67 -20.60 -3.29
C ILE A 86 9.39 -20.44 -4.79
N PHE A 87 8.23 -19.84 -5.09
CA PHE A 87 7.80 -19.59 -6.46
C PHE A 87 7.76 -18.08 -6.71
N TYR A 88 8.32 -17.67 -7.84
CA TYR A 88 8.29 -16.28 -8.31
C TYR A 88 7.60 -16.23 -9.65
N ASP A 89 6.66 -15.33 -9.78
CA ASP A 89 6.02 -14.99 -11.04
C ASP A 89 5.85 -13.47 -11.17
N GLU A 90 5.79 -13.01 -12.40
CA GLU A 90 5.58 -11.62 -12.76
C GLU A 90 4.74 -11.55 -14.03
N GLY A 91 4.01 -10.46 -14.19
CA GLY A 91 3.14 -10.28 -15.35
C GLY A 91 2.37 -8.99 -15.29
N ASN A 92 1.29 -8.94 -16.06
CA ASN A 92 0.36 -7.82 -16.05
C ASN A 92 -0.88 -8.20 -15.24
N PHE A 93 -1.56 -7.18 -14.70
CA PHE A 93 -2.89 -7.35 -14.13
C PHE A 93 -3.87 -6.42 -14.82
N GLU A 94 -5.14 -6.79 -14.78
CA GLU A 94 -6.23 -6.00 -15.35
C GLU A 94 -7.28 -5.72 -14.27
N TRP A 95 -7.87 -4.52 -14.36
CA TRP A 95 -9.03 -4.15 -13.55
C TRP A 95 -10.31 -4.66 -14.21
N ASP A 96 -11.24 -5.09 -13.38
CA ASP A 96 -12.60 -5.36 -13.84
C ASP A 96 -13.33 -4.05 -14.24
N SER A 97 -14.51 -4.19 -14.84
CA SER A 97 -15.32 -3.05 -15.28
C SER A 97 -15.79 -2.11 -14.16
N THR A 98 -15.75 -2.58 -12.90
CA THR A 98 -16.09 -1.77 -11.71
C THR A 98 -14.89 -1.01 -11.17
N GLY A 99 -13.66 -1.36 -11.59
CA GLY A 99 -12.42 -0.81 -11.04
C GLY A 99 -12.21 -1.16 -9.58
N SER A 100 -12.72 -2.30 -9.13
CA SER A 100 -12.63 -2.77 -7.74
C SER A 100 -11.90 -4.10 -7.58
N ILE A 101 -11.81 -4.88 -8.66
CA ILE A 101 -11.16 -6.20 -8.67
C ILE A 101 -10.01 -6.15 -9.68
N ILE A 102 -8.87 -6.67 -9.29
CA ILE A 102 -7.74 -6.95 -10.19
C ILE A 102 -7.67 -8.45 -10.45
N THR A 103 -7.27 -8.78 -11.68
CA THR A 103 -6.94 -10.14 -12.08
C THR A 103 -5.47 -10.19 -12.48
N LEU A 104 -4.64 -10.95 -11.76
CA LEU A 104 -3.27 -11.24 -12.16
C LEU A 104 -3.32 -12.20 -13.33
N LEU A 105 -2.72 -11.81 -14.46
CA LEU A 105 -2.74 -12.59 -15.70
C LEU A 105 -1.56 -13.56 -15.70
N GLU A 106 -1.85 -14.82 -15.47
CA GLU A 106 -0.86 -15.91 -15.43
C GLU A 106 -1.20 -16.98 -16.45
N GLU A 107 -0.19 -17.71 -16.94
CA GLU A 107 -0.45 -18.88 -17.80
C GLU A 107 -1.20 -19.95 -17.02
N GLY A 108 -2.50 -20.09 -17.29
CA GLY A 108 -3.35 -21.18 -16.81
C GLY A 108 -4.01 -21.02 -15.44
N ASN A 109 -3.73 -19.94 -14.70
CA ASN A 109 -4.35 -19.70 -13.40
C ASN A 109 -4.44 -18.22 -13.03
N ASN A 110 -5.43 -17.55 -13.59
CA ASN A 110 -5.69 -16.14 -13.28
C ASN A 110 -6.23 -15.99 -11.84
N GLN A 111 -5.47 -15.30 -11.00
CA GLN A 111 -5.86 -15.05 -9.61
C GLN A 111 -6.50 -13.68 -9.44
N MET A 112 -7.65 -13.63 -8.78
CA MET A 112 -8.41 -12.41 -8.55
C MET A 112 -8.28 -11.89 -7.13
N TYR A 113 -8.20 -10.55 -7.01
CA TYR A 113 -8.19 -9.85 -5.72
C TYR A 113 -9.13 -8.65 -5.78
N LYS A 114 -10.01 -8.52 -4.79
CA LYS A 114 -10.72 -7.26 -4.57
C LYS A 114 -9.78 -6.31 -3.83
N VAL A 115 -9.64 -5.10 -4.36
CA VAL A 115 -8.75 -4.07 -3.81
C VAL A 115 -9.51 -3.21 -2.80
N GLY A 116 -9.08 -3.26 -1.55
CA GLY A 116 -9.55 -2.38 -0.47
C GLY A 116 -8.47 -1.40 -0.03
N GLU A 117 -8.80 -0.56 0.93
CA GLU A 117 -7.83 0.35 1.53
C GLU A 117 -6.79 -0.44 2.32
N ASN A 118 -5.54 -0.41 1.84
CA ASN A 118 -4.39 -1.14 2.42
C ASN A 118 -4.56 -2.66 2.52
N VAL A 119 -5.44 -3.27 1.72
CA VAL A 119 -5.68 -4.71 1.74
C VAL A 119 -6.13 -5.24 0.38
N LEU A 120 -5.64 -6.43 0.01
CA LEU A 120 -6.16 -7.25 -1.07
C LEU A 120 -6.95 -8.40 -0.46
N PHE A 121 -8.21 -8.55 -0.86
CA PHE A 121 -9.05 -9.70 -0.51
C PHE A 121 -8.87 -10.75 -1.61
N HIS A 122 -8.25 -11.86 -1.29
CA HIS A 122 -8.14 -12.98 -2.20
C HIS A 122 -9.54 -13.51 -2.52
N LEU A 123 -9.87 -13.68 -3.80
CA LEU A 123 -11.17 -14.14 -4.25
C LEU A 123 -11.08 -15.62 -4.69
N ASP A 124 -12.23 -16.30 -4.69
CA ASP A 124 -12.35 -17.62 -5.28
C ASP A 124 -12.28 -17.57 -6.83
N GLN A 125 -12.33 -18.72 -7.48
CA GLN A 125 -12.26 -18.79 -8.94
C GLN A 125 -13.46 -18.16 -9.66
N GLU A 126 -14.58 -18.01 -8.97
CA GLU A 126 -15.79 -17.35 -9.45
C GLU A 126 -15.80 -15.84 -9.17
N GLY A 127 -14.76 -15.30 -8.51
CA GLY A 127 -14.64 -13.88 -8.16
C GLY A 127 -15.40 -13.48 -6.89
N ASN A 128 -15.84 -14.45 -6.08
CA ASN A 128 -16.51 -14.16 -4.83
C ASN A 128 -15.49 -14.04 -3.67
N GLN A 129 -15.86 -13.26 -2.67
CA GLN A 129 -15.06 -13.16 -1.45
C GLN A 129 -15.15 -14.47 -0.65
N ILE A 130 -13.98 -14.99 -0.27
CA ILE A 130 -13.88 -16.19 0.57
C ILE A 130 -14.49 -15.89 1.93
N THR A 131 -15.36 -16.78 2.42
CA THR A 131 -16.09 -16.65 3.68
C THR A 131 -15.79 -17.85 4.60
N GLY A 132 -16.21 -17.78 5.86
CA GLY A 132 -16.02 -18.85 6.85
C GLY A 132 -14.84 -18.57 7.80
N GLU A 133 -14.45 -19.60 8.56
CA GLU A 133 -13.47 -19.47 9.65
C GLU A 133 -12.07 -19.06 9.18
N LEU A 134 -11.68 -19.41 7.97
CA LEU A 134 -10.38 -19.09 7.39
C LEU A 134 -10.39 -17.77 6.58
N ALA A 135 -11.53 -17.07 6.47
CA ALA A 135 -11.65 -15.87 5.63
C ALA A 135 -10.58 -14.80 5.93
N ALA A 136 -10.24 -14.61 7.21
CA ALA A 136 -9.23 -13.67 7.64
C ALA A 136 -7.82 -14.00 7.13
N MET A 137 -7.52 -15.26 6.83
CA MET A 137 -6.23 -15.71 6.30
C MET A 137 -6.08 -15.43 4.79
N TYR A 138 -7.14 -15.00 4.12
CA TYR A 138 -7.13 -14.60 2.72
C TYR A 138 -7.05 -13.09 2.53
N LEU A 139 -6.67 -12.36 3.59
CA LEU A 139 -6.39 -10.92 3.55
C LEU A 139 -4.89 -10.71 3.42
N ILE A 140 -4.49 -10.03 2.36
CA ILE A 140 -3.10 -9.68 2.07
C ILE A 140 -2.96 -8.18 2.33
N HIS A 141 -2.22 -7.80 3.37
CA HIS A 141 -2.14 -6.42 3.84
C HIS A 141 -1.02 -5.65 3.18
N LYS A 142 -1.29 -4.40 2.81
CA LYS A 142 -0.28 -3.49 2.27
C LYS A 142 0.78 -3.19 3.32
N ASN A 143 2.05 -3.18 2.93
CA ASN A 143 3.12 -2.70 3.78
C ASN A 143 2.86 -1.25 4.16
N LYS A 144 3.21 -0.90 5.40
CA LYS A 144 3.15 0.49 5.86
C LYS A 144 4.08 1.35 5.01
N VAL A 145 3.63 2.54 4.65
CA VAL A 145 4.37 3.54 3.87
C VAL A 145 4.65 4.77 4.76
N ASP A 146 5.85 5.32 4.66
CA ASP A 146 6.19 6.62 5.24
C ASP A 146 6.76 7.56 4.16
N TYR A 147 5.92 8.44 3.67
CA TYR A 147 6.28 9.44 2.65
C TYR A 147 7.41 10.41 3.09
N ASN A 148 7.75 10.48 4.38
CA ASN A 148 8.88 11.27 4.84
C ASN A 148 10.20 10.53 4.60
N LEU A 149 10.19 9.19 4.65
CA LEU A 149 11.37 8.33 4.47
C LEU A 149 11.56 7.91 3.01
N GLU A 150 10.48 7.46 2.35
CA GLU A 150 10.51 6.71 1.11
C GLU A 150 10.59 7.61 -0.12
N ASP A 151 11.05 7.04 -1.24
CA ASP A 151 11.26 7.66 -2.56
C ASP A 151 12.12 8.94 -2.49
N LYS A 152 13.03 8.97 -1.53
CA LYS A 152 14.00 10.05 -1.32
C LYS A 152 15.41 9.50 -1.28
N LYS A 153 16.35 10.25 -1.84
CA LYS A 153 17.78 9.93 -1.75
C LYS A 153 18.36 10.57 -0.49
N TRP A 154 18.89 9.74 0.39
CA TRP A 154 19.47 10.13 1.65
C TRP A 154 20.99 10.01 1.60
N ILE A 155 21.71 11.12 1.70
CA ILE A 155 23.18 11.20 1.64
C ILE A 155 23.77 11.00 3.04
N LEU A 156 24.73 10.10 3.19
CA LEU A 156 25.38 9.85 4.47
C LEU A 156 26.16 11.08 4.95
N ALA A 157 25.83 11.57 6.15
CA ALA A 157 26.47 12.70 6.81
C ALA A 157 27.28 12.27 8.04
N GLU A 158 26.84 11.23 8.75
CA GLU A 158 27.52 10.73 9.95
C GLU A 158 27.40 9.20 10.02
N LEU A 159 28.49 8.53 10.41
CA LEU A 159 28.51 7.07 10.64
C LEU A 159 29.21 6.77 11.97
N ASN A 160 28.53 6.08 12.87
CA ASN A 160 29.02 5.73 14.22
C ASN A 160 29.59 6.93 14.99
N GLY A 161 28.93 8.10 14.90
CA GLY A 161 29.36 9.35 15.56
C GLY A 161 30.49 10.10 14.86
N THR A 162 30.94 9.64 13.70
CA THR A 162 31.98 10.30 12.91
C THR A 162 31.35 10.98 11.69
N SER A 163 31.57 12.29 11.55
CA SER A 163 31.11 13.05 10.38
C SER A 163 31.80 12.58 9.11
N ILE A 164 31.03 12.44 8.04
CA ILE A 164 31.51 12.00 6.73
C ILE A 164 31.55 13.22 5.81
N THR A 165 32.74 13.51 5.28
CA THR A 165 32.91 14.54 4.26
C THR A 165 32.82 13.93 2.89
N ASN A 166 31.76 14.27 2.16
CA ASN A 166 31.57 13.82 0.77
C ASN A 166 32.35 14.75 -0.16
N SER A 167 33.61 14.40 -0.46
CA SER A 167 34.49 15.21 -1.30
C SER A 167 34.39 14.89 -2.79
N ASN A 168 33.63 13.84 -3.16
CA ASN A 168 33.48 13.38 -4.55
C ASN A 168 32.08 12.79 -4.72
N GLU A 169 31.28 13.38 -5.62
CA GLU A 169 29.90 12.94 -5.91
C GLU A 169 29.82 11.46 -6.36
N GLU A 170 30.80 11.00 -7.15
CA GLU A 170 30.83 9.61 -7.62
C GLU A 170 31.05 8.58 -6.51
N ARG A 171 31.60 9.02 -5.37
CA ARG A 171 31.90 8.18 -4.20
C ARG A 171 31.07 8.54 -2.97
N THR A 172 29.94 9.20 -3.17
CA THR A 172 29.05 9.56 -2.07
C THR A 172 28.27 8.33 -1.62
N ALA A 173 28.30 8.07 -0.32
CA ALA A 173 27.47 7.04 0.28
C ALA A 173 26.04 7.55 0.42
N PHE A 174 25.07 6.75 0.03
CA PHE A 174 23.64 7.11 0.12
C PHE A 174 22.77 5.87 0.28
N ILE A 175 21.53 6.09 0.76
CA ILE A 175 20.48 5.08 0.81
C ILE A 175 19.19 5.64 0.22
N LEU A 176 18.38 4.78 -0.39
CA LEU A 176 17.07 5.06 -0.94
C LEU A 176 16.14 3.91 -0.56
N PHE A 177 14.92 4.24 -0.16
CA PHE A 177 13.85 3.29 0.13
C PHE A 177 12.78 3.47 -0.94
N ASN A 178 12.53 2.44 -1.74
CA ASN A 178 11.54 2.50 -2.80
C ASN A 178 10.22 1.89 -2.33
N MET A 179 9.18 2.72 -2.19
CA MET A 179 7.90 2.28 -1.64
C MET A 179 7.15 1.33 -2.58
N GLU A 180 7.33 1.45 -3.89
CA GLU A 180 6.65 0.61 -4.86
C GLU A 180 7.16 -0.83 -4.85
N THR A 181 8.48 -1.01 -4.66
CA THR A 181 9.10 -2.34 -4.69
C THR A 181 9.35 -2.92 -3.31
N GLY A 182 9.32 -2.12 -2.24
CA GLY A 182 9.72 -2.52 -0.89
C GLY A 182 11.21 -2.85 -0.79
N MET A 183 12.03 -2.25 -1.67
CA MET A 183 13.47 -2.46 -1.71
C MET A 183 14.20 -1.22 -1.22
N PHE A 184 15.21 -1.41 -0.36
CA PHE A 184 16.21 -0.37 -0.16
C PHE A 184 17.41 -0.62 -1.06
N SER A 185 18.04 0.44 -1.50
CA SER A 185 19.25 0.38 -2.34
C SER A 185 20.14 1.58 -2.06
N GLY A 186 21.38 1.52 -2.52
CA GLY A 186 22.29 2.64 -2.37
C GLY A 186 23.72 2.34 -2.74
N SER A 187 24.60 3.17 -2.22
CA SER A 187 26.04 3.05 -2.34
C SER A 187 26.71 3.27 -0.97
N ASN A 188 27.69 2.45 -0.63
CA ASN A 188 28.52 2.64 0.55
C ASN A 188 29.83 3.39 0.27
N SER A 189 29.85 4.20 -0.80
CA SER A 189 30.99 4.90 -1.41
C SER A 189 31.91 4.07 -2.32
N CYS A 190 31.80 2.76 -2.30
CA CYS A 190 32.54 1.83 -3.16
C CYS A 190 31.59 0.90 -3.92
N ASN A 191 30.76 0.20 -3.17
CA ASN A 191 29.87 -0.81 -3.68
C ASN A 191 28.42 -0.36 -3.68
N ARG A 192 27.65 -0.82 -4.64
CA ARG A 192 26.21 -0.73 -4.62
C ARG A 192 25.64 -1.86 -3.77
N PHE A 193 24.59 -1.59 -3.03
CA PHE A 193 23.87 -2.56 -2.24
C PHE A 193 22.38 -2.45 -2.46
N PHE A 194 21.66 -3.53 -2.16
CA PHE A 194 20.20 -3.60 -2.20
C PHE A 194 19.69 -4.69 -1.26
N GLY A 195 18.46 -4.54 -0.80
CA GLY A 195 17.78 -5.51 0.04
C GLY A 195 16.31 -5.14 0.22
N GLU A 196 15.55 -6.00 0.87
CA GLU A 196 14.16 -5.72 1.20
C GLU A 196 14.08 -4.96 2.52
N TYR A 197 13.07 -4.08 2.66
CA TYR A 197 12.75 -3.43 3.93
C TYR A 197 11.27 -3.52 4.27
N GLU A 198 10.97 -3.27 5.52
CA GLU A 198 9.62 -3.21 6.03
C GLU A 198 9.51 -2.14 7.12
N ILE A 199 8.55 -1.22 6.97
CA ILE A 199 8.23 -0.22 8.00
C ILE A 199 7.18 -0.82 8.92
N LEU A 200 7.47 -0.81 10.22
CA LEU A 200 6.59 -1.35 11.26
C LEU A 200 6.05 -0.21 12.14
N GLU A 201 5.14 -0.55 13.08
CA GLU A 201 4.60 0.40 14.04
C GLU A 201 5.69 1.04 14.92
N GLY A 202 5.51 2.33 15.26
CA GLY A 202 6.40 3.07 16.16
C GLY A 202 7.77 3.40 15.56
N ASN A 203 7.82 3.69 14.26
CA ASN A 203 9.04 4.04 13.51
C ASN A 203 10.11 2.93 13.55
N LYS A 204 9.68 1.69 13.68
CA LYS A 204 10.56 0.53 13.53
C LYS A 204 10.81 0.26 12.05
N LEU A 205 12.05 -0.08 11.74
CA LEU A 205 12.51 -0.40 10.39
C LEU A 205 13.21 -1.76 10.41
N LYS A 206 12.70 -2.69 9.65
CA LYS A 206 13.34 -3.98 9.45
C LYS A 206 14.03 -3.98 8.09
N LEU A 207 15.36 -4.11 8.09
CA LEU A 207 16.15 -4.32 6.88
C LEU A 207 16.43 -5.81 6.74
N GLY A 208 16.14 -6.35 5.56
CA GLY A 208 16.52 -7.71 5.18
C GLY A 208 18.02 -7.82 4.86
N PRO A 209 18.51 -9.02 4.57
CA PRO A 209 19.90 -9.21 4.14
C PRO A 209 20.21 -8.35 2.91
N ALA A 210 21.32 -7.60 2.98
CA ALA A 210 21.74 -6.76 1.87
C ALA A 210 22.70 -7.53 0.96
N GLY A 211 22.35 -7.64 -0.33
CA GLY A 211 23.29 -7.98 -1.39
C GLY A 211 24.16 -6.78 -1.74
N ALA A 212 25.44 -7.01 -2.08
CA ALA A 212 26.34 -5.94 -2.51
C ALA A 212 27.26 -6.40 -3.64
N THR A 213 27.69 -5.44 -4.49
CA THR A 213 28.78 -5.69 -5.44
C THR A 213 30.11 -5.85 -4.68
N LEU A 214 31.08 -6.52 -5.28
CA LEU A 214 32.38 -6.84 -4.66
C LEU A 214 33.52 -6.11 -5.41
N ARG A 215 33.47 -4.77 -5.44
CA ARG A 215 34.57 -3.96 -5.97
C ARG A 215 35.59 -3.70 -4.88
N ALA A 216 36.88 -3.75 -5.23
CA ALA A 216 37.95 -3.34 -4.34
C ALA A 216 38.23 -1.83 -4.52
N CYS A 217 38.04 -1.06 -3.46
CA CYS A 217 38.31 0.37 -3.42
C CYS A 217 39.34 0.67 -2.34
N PRO A 218 40.61 0.91 -2.66
CA PRO A 218 41.67 1.08 -1.65
C PRO A 218 41.42 2.18 -0.63
N ASP A 219 40.63 3.20 -0.99
CA ASP A 219 40.36 4.38 -0.17
C ASP A 219 39.00 4.32 0.58
N ALA A 220 38.26 3.23 0.46
CA ALA A 220 36.94 3.08 1.06
C ALA A 220 37.00 2.70 2.54
N LYS A 221 37.29 3.68 3.40
CA LYS A 221 37.48 3.48 4.85
C LYS A 221 36.21 3.07 5.60
N ASN A 222 35.01 3.42 5.09
CA ASN A 222 33.76 3.29 5.83
C ASN A 222 32.85 2.17 5.27
N GLU A 223 33.28 1.44 4.27
CA GLU A 223 32.47 0.44 3.56
C GLU A 223 31.94 -0.65 4.48
N GLN A 224 32.85 -1.29 5.21
CA GLN A 224 32.48 -2.35 6.15
C GLN A 224 31.58 -1.83 7.26
N ALA A 225 31.93 -0.69 7.86
CA ALA A 225 31.14 -0.10 8.95
C ALA A 225 29.72 0.29 8.48
N PHE A 226 29.56 0.71 7.22
CA PHE A 226 28.27 1.00 6.62
C PHE A 226 27.42 -0.26 6.48
N MET A 227 27.98 -1.35 5.95
CA MET A 227 27.26 -2.62 5.81
C MET A 227 26.91 -3.23 7.18
N GLU A 228 27.79 -3.14 8.17
CA GLU A 228 27.51 -3.56 9.55
C GLU A 228 26.40 -2.73 10.19
N MET A 229 26.34 -1.42 9.91
CA MET A 229 25.26 -0.54 10.37
C MET A 229 23.90 -1.02 9.83
N LEU A 230 23.79 -1.35 8.55
CA LEU A 230 22.55 -1.87 7.95
C LEU A 230 22.02 -3.13 8.66
N CYS A 231 22.91 -4.03 9.09
CA CYS A 231 22.54 -5.24 9.83
C CYS A 231 22.04 -4.97 11.27
N ARG A 232 22.31 -3.78 11.81
CA ARG A 232 22.03 -3.44 13.22
C ARG A 232 20.83 -2.53 13.41
N VAL A 233 20.44 -1.81 12.38
CA VAL A 233 19.31 -0.87 12.39
C VAL A 233 18.01 -1.61 12.66
N ASP A 234 17.19 -1.05 13.56
CA ASP A 234 15.84 -1.53 13.85
C ASP A 234 14.82 -0.37 14.02
N ASN A 235 15.31 0.88 13.99
CA ASN A 235 14.46 2.08 14.09
C ASN A 235 14.99 3.21 13.21
N TYR A 236 14.10 4.15 12.88
CA TYR A 236 14.44 5.36 12.17
C TYR A 236 13.67 6.57 12.69
N SER A 237 14.15 7.74 12.38
CA SER A 237 13.41 8.99 12.53
C SER A 237 13.78 9.95 11.40
N VAL A 238 12.78 10.69 10.91
CA VAL A 238 12.96 11.74 9.92
C VAL A 238 12.46 13.05 10.50
N ALA A 239 13.32 14.06 10.57
CA ALA A 239 12.98 15.40 11.02
C ALA A 239 13.84 16.43 10.29
N GLU A 240 13.24 17.51 9.79
CA GLU A 240 13.95 18.67 9.20
C GLU A 240 14.95 18.29 8.08
N GLY A 241 14.59 17.28 7.25
CA GLY A 241 15.49 16.81 6.18
C GLY A 241 16.64 15.94 6.64
N LEU A 242 16.63 15.49 7.90
CA LEU A 242 17.61 14.59 8.48
C LEU A 242 16.96 13.22 8.75
N LEU A 243 17.54 12.15 8.20
CA LEU A 243 17.21 10.76 8.52
C LEU A 243 18.23 10.24 9.53
N SER A 244 17.76 9.75 10.66
CA SER A 244 18.58 9.04 11.65
C SER A 244 18.19 7.57 11.68
N LEU A 245 19.16 6.69 11.48
CA LEU A 245 19.02 5.24 11.63
C LEU A 245 19.59 4.81 12.99
N THR A 246 18.79 4.11 13.80
CA THR A 246 19.17 3.76 15.18
C THR A 246 18.97 2.27 15.45
N LYS A 247 19.54 1.81 16.56
CA LYS A 247 19.18 0.55 17.18
C LYS A 247 18.44 0.84 18.48
N ALA A 248 17.16 0.44 18.56
CA ALA A 248 16.28 0.81 19.67
C ALA A 248 16.30 2.34 19.91
N ASN A 249 16.28 2.78 21.17
CA ASN A 249 16.36 4.19 21.55
C ASN A 249 17.80 4.66 21.80
N MET A 250 18.77 4.08 21.10
CA MET A 250 20.19 4.40 21.28
C MET A 250 20.63 5.59 20.40
N VAL A 251 21.88 6.01 20.58
CA VAL A 251 22.52 7.01 19.70
C VAL A 251 22.46 6.53 18.25
N PRO A 252 22.20 7.41 17.28
CA PRO A 252 22.16 7.05 15.88
C PRO A 252 23.42 6.30 15.42
N LEU A 253 23.21 5.19 14.73
CA LEU A 253 24.26 4.45 14.05
C LEU A 253 24.74 5.20 12.80
N ALA A 254 23.78 5.88 12.13
CA ALA A 254 24.06 6.74 11.00
C ALA A 254 23.06 7.88 10.93
N ARG A 255 23.51 9.02 10.37
CA ARG A 255 22.65 10.14 9.97
C ARG A 255 22.86 10.44 8.50
N PHE A 256 21.78 10.81 7.86
CA PHE A 256 21.75 11.13 6.43
C PHE A 256 21.00 12.43 6.22
N GLU A 257 21.43 13.21 5.26
CA GLU A 257 20.78 14.43 4.81
C GLU A 257 19.98 14.17 3.54
N LEU A 258 18.83 14.83 3.42
CA LEU A 258 18.01 14.76 2.23
C LEU A 258 18.77 15.38 1.05
N PHE A 259 18.92 14.62 -0.04
CA PHE A 259 19.41 15.17 -1.30
C PHE A 259 18.33 16.02 -1.97
N VAL A 260 18.65 17.28 -2.24
CA VAL A 260 17.81 18.21 -2.99
C VAL A 260 18.55 18.52 -4.28
N GLU A 261 17.94 18.23 -5.43
CA GLU A 261 18.46 18.69 -6.72
C GLU A 261 18.27 20.22 -6.80
N GLU A 262 19.35 20.96 -7.08
CA GLU A 262 19.32 22.39 -7.32
C GLU A 262 18.76 22.75 -8.70
#